data_e265ef2558ce8e173d01dc041b828881
#
_entry.id   e265ef2558ce8e173d01dc041b828881
#
_cell.length_a   1.000
_cell.length_b   1.000
_cell.length_c   1.000
_cell.angle_alpha   90.00
_cell.angle_beta   90.00
_cell.angle_gamma   90.00
#
_symmetry.space_group_name_H-M   'P 1'
#
loop_
_entity.id
_entity.type
_entity.pdbx_description
1 polymer ?
#
loop_
_entity_poly.entity_id
_entity_poly.type
_entity_poly.pdbx_seq_one_letter_code
_entity_poly.pdbx_strand_id
1 'polypeptide(L)'
;MLRRSSISSRGGADMNRLMVTLPGLELKNPIMPASGCFGFGKEYGNLYDLSKLGAIMIKATTEEMRYGNPTPRVAETSSGMLNAIGLQNPGLQGVLENELPWLEKFDVPIIANVAGSETADYVEVAKQISKAPNVHALELNISCPNVKCGGILFGTDPEIAKELTAAVKAVSSVPVYVKLSPNVTDIRAMALAVEAGGADGITMINTLVGMRLDEKTGKPVIANKTGGLSGPAIKPVAIRMVYEVSQVVNIPIIGMGGVTCVQDVVDFLSAGASAVAVGTANFVDPFVCPTIIEQLPAKLDELGIDHISELVGRSHRV
;
A
#
# COMPACT_ATOMS: atom_id res chain seq x y z
N MET A 1 45.55 -1.65 24.36
CA MET A 1 44.34 -2.44 24.68
C MET A 1 43.14 -1.68 24.14
N LEU A 2 42.70 -2.06 22.92
CA LEU A 2 41.54 -1.47 22.27
C LEU A 2 40.31 -2.28 22.70
N ARG A 3 39.35 -1.63 23.33
CA ARG A 3 38.05 -2.23 23.67
C ARG A 3 37.31 -2.54 22.37
N ARG A 4 37.08 -3.83 22.08
CA ARG A 4 36.12 -4.28 21.09
C ARG A 4 34.72 -4.03 21.67
N SER A 5 34.00 -3.05 21.11
CA SER A 5 32.60 -2.80 21.43
C SER A 5 31.75 -3.94 20.83
N SER A 6 30.94 -4.54 21.68
CA SER A 6 29.97 -5.59 21.35
C SER A 6 28.81 -5.01 20.54
N ILE A 7 28.85 -5.19 19.22
CA ILE A 7 27.78 -4.74 18.28
C ILE A 7 26.71 -5.82 18.09
N SER A 8 26.90 -7.02 18.65
CA SER A 8 26.08 -8.20 18.30
C SER A 8 24.79 -8.42 19.11
N SER A 9 24.54 -7.69 20.21
CA SER A 9 23.37 -7.93 21.06
C SER A 9 22.24 -6.88 20.93
N ARG A 10 22.50 -5.74 20.33
CA ARG A 10 21.48 -4.67 20.14
C ARG A 10 20.53 -4.94 18.99
N GLY A 11 20.99 -5.53 17.90
CA GLY A 11 20.16 -5.74 16.71
C GLY A 11 18.92 -6.63 16.93
N GLY A 12 19.00 -7.66 17.76
CA GLY A 12 17.85 -8.54 18.05
C GLY A 12 16.79 -7.91 18.96
N ALA A 13 17.24 -7.09 19.93
CA ALA A 13 16.32 -6.39 20.83
C ALA A 13 15.59 -5.24 20.09
N ASP A 14 16.29 -4.52 19.20
CA ASP A 14 15.70 -3.44 18.39
C ASP A 14 14.66 -3.97 17.39
N MET A 15 14.89 -5.12 16.78
CA MET A 15 13.92 -5.76 15.87
C MET A 15 12.64 -6.17 16.58
N ASN A 16 12.70 -6.65 17.82
CA ASN A 16 11.49 -7.01 18.57
C ASN A 16 10.59 -5.79 18.87
N ARG A 17 11.17 -4.59 19.02
CA ARG A 17 10.44 -3.34 19.26
C ARG A 17 9.62 -2.86 18.05
N LEU A 18 9.94 -3.34 16.83
CA LEU A 18 9.31 -2.94 15.58
C LEU A 18 8.27 -3.95 15.07
N MET A 19 8.13 -5.11 15.71
CA MET A 19 7.22 -6.16 15.25
C MET A 19 5.76 -5.70 15.29
N VAL A 20 5.00 -6.08 14.26
CA VAL A 20 3.57 -5.78 14.16
C VAL A 20 2.85 -7.02 13.66
N THR A 21 1.80 -7.44 14.38
CA THR A 21 0.90 -8.51 13.96
C THR A 21 -0.39 -7.94 13.41
N LEU A 22 -0.71 -8.27 12.18
CA LEU A 22 -1.96 -7.91 11.51
C LEU A 22 -2.61 -9.19 10.97
N PRO A 23 -3.91 -9.19 10.62
CA PRO A 23 -4.56 -10.36 10.04
C PRO A 23 -3.74 -10.95 8.86
N GLY A 24 -3.26 -12.19 9.04
CA GLY A 24 -2.41 -12.92 8.09
C GLY A 24 -0.96 -12.45 7.97
N LEU A 25 -0.53 -11.44 8.73
CA LEU A 25 0.78 -10.82 8.55
C LEU A 25 1.52 -10.71 9.89
N GLU A 26 2.63 -11.44 10.00
CA GLU A 26 3.62 -11.28 11.07
C GLU A 26 4.77 -10.42 10.51
N LEU A 27 4.75 -9.13 10.82
CA LEU A 27 5.68 -8.15 10.26
C LEU A 27 6.87 -7.93 11.20
N LYS A 28 8.10 -8.07 10.69
CA LYS A 28 9.34 -7.75 11.43
C LYS A 28 9.42 -6.26 11.79
N ASN A 29 8.81 -5.42 11.00
CA ASN A 29 8.68 -3.98 11.17
C ASN A 29 7.45 -3.47 10.38
N PRO A 30 6.94 -2.26 10.65
CA PRO A 30 5.70 -1.78 10.02
C PRO A 30 5.86 -1.25 8.59
N ILE A 31 7.04 -1.34 7.96
CA ILE A 31 7.33 -0.66 6.70
C ILE A 31 7.29 -1.61 5.51
N MET A 32 6.59 -1.19 4.46
CA MET A 32 6.48 -1.93 3.21
C MET A 32 6.38 -0.98 2.01
N PRO A 33 6.77 -1.40 0.80
CA PRO A 33 6.48 -0.62 -0.41
C PRO A 33 5.00 -0.74 -0.79
N ALA A 34 4.41 0.38 -1.24
CA ALA A 34 3.04 0.40 -1.74
C ALA A 34 2.95 -0.26 -3.13
N SER A 35 1.84 -0.96 -3.39
CA SER A 35 1.56 -1.54 -4.70
C SER A 35 1.62 -0.49 -5.82
N GLY A 36 2.26 -0.86 -6.92
CA GLY A 36 2.45 0.00 -8.09
C GLY A 36 3.75 0.80 -8.09
N CYS A 37 4.46 0.90 -6.96
CA CYS A 37 5.72 1.63 -6.84
C CYS A 37 6.95 0.72 -6.69
N PHE A 38 6.75 -0.59 -6.70
CA PHE A 38 7.79 -1.57 -6.43
C PHE A 38 7.78 -2.74 -7.42
N GLY A 39 6.85 -2.74 -8.37
CA GLY A 39 6.64 -3.85 -9.29
C GLY A 39 6.36 -5.15 -8.53
N PHE A 40 7.16 -6.17 -8.82
CA PHE A 40 7.23 -7.43 -8.09
C PHE A 40 8.53 -7.56 -7.29
N GLY A 41 9.26 -6.45 -7.10
CA GLY A 41 10.47 -6.40 -6.29
C GLY A 41 11.77 -6.75 -7.02
N LYS A 42 11.73 -7.19 -8.29
CA LYS A 42 12.92 -7.67 -9.02
C LYS A 42 14.02 -6.62 -9.12
N GLU A 43 13.65 -5.40 -9.47
CA GLU A 43 14.58 -4.29 -9.61
C GLU A 43 15.23 -3.94 -8.25
N TYR A 44 14.43 -3.87 -7.20
CA TYR A 44 14.89 -3.55 -5.84
C TYR A 44 15.69 -4.69 -5.20
N GLY A 45 15.35 -5.95 -5.50
CA GLY A 45 16.09 -7.12 -5.03
C GLY A 45 17.52 -7.21 -5.57
N ASN A 46 17.86 -6.43 -6.61
CA ASN A 46 19.23 -6.24 -7.07
C ASN A 46 20.00 -5.19 -6.26
N LEU A 47 19.31 -4.37 -5.46
CA LEU A 47 19.90 -3.29 -4.70
C LEU A 47 20.10 -3.65 -3.22
N TYR A 48 19.13 -4.38 -2.64
CA TYR A 48 19.20 -4.82 -1.25
C TYR A 48 18.37 -6.09 -1.00
N ASP A 49 18.60 -6.73 0.13
CA ASP A 49 17.84 -7.90 0.56
C ASP A 49 16.41 -7.50 0.97
N LEU A 50 15.43 -7.96 0.20
CA LEU A 50 14.01 -7.65 0.42
C LEU A 50 13.47 -8.24 1.73
N SER A 51 14.15 -9.21 2.34
CA SER A 51 13.79 -9.76 3.66
C SER A 51 13.89 -8.73 4.80
N LYS A 52 14.50 -7.55 4.55
CA LYS A 52 14.51 -6.42 5.50
C LYS A 52 13.15 -5.75 5.65
N LEU A 53 12.28 -5.82 4.64
CA LEU A 53 10.97 -5.19 4.62
C LEU A 53 9.99 -5.92 5.56
N GLY A 54 9.00 -5.20 6.07
CA GLY A 54 7.91 -5.80 6.86
C GLY A 54 7.02 -6.70 6.00
N ALA A 55 6.68 -6.24 4.80
CA ALA A 55 5.97 -6.99 3.76
C ALA A 55 6.30 -6.43 2.39
N ILE A 56 5.83 -7.07 1.31
CA ILE A 56 5.84 -6.53 -0.04
C ILE A 56 4.41 -6.51 -0.58
N MET A 57 3.89 -5.33 -0.92
CA MET A 57 2.67 -5.19 -1.70
C MET A 57 3.04 -5.25 -3.18
N ILE A 58 2.76 -6.37 -3.84
CA ILE A 58 3.09 -6.55 -5.25
C ILE A 58 2.17 -5.74 -6.17
N LYS A 59 2.59 -5.57 -7.41
CA LYS A 59 1.80 -4.90 -8.45
C LYS A 59 0.42 -5.55 -8.60
N ALA A 60 -0.59 -4.73 -8.88
CA ALA A 60 -1.95 -5.19 -9.12
C ALA A 60 -1.98 -6.26 -10.21
N THR A 61 -2.62 -7.37 -9.89
CA THR A 61 -2.83 -8.51 -10.78
C THR A 61 -4.25 -8.47 -11.31
N THR A 62 -4.39 -8.58 -12.62
CA THR A 62 -5.68 -8.76 -13.31
C THR A 62 -5.74 -10.17 -13.92
N GLU A 63 -6.91 -10.68 -14.22
CA GLU A 63 -7.09 -12.00 -14.83
C GLU A 63 -6.23 -12.10 -16.11
N GLU A 64 -6.46 -11.20 -17.05
CA GLU A 64 -5.69 -11.09 -18.27
C GLU A 64 -4.53 -10.09 -18.14
N MET A 65 -3.48 -10.28 -18.94
CA MET A 65 -2.36 -9.34 -19.07
C MET A 65 -2.85 -7.98 -19.56
N ARG A 66 -2.30 -6.90 -18.96
CA ARG A 66 -2.55 -5.51 -19.40
C ARG A 66 -1.27 -4.80 -19.78
N TYR A 67 -1.27 -4.14 -20.94
CA TYR A 67 -0.16 -3.30 -21.39
C TYR A 67 -0.13 -1.91 -20.74
N GLY A 68 -1.24 -1.52 -20.11
CA GLY A 68 -1.42 -0.19 -19.54
C GLY A 68 -1.88 0.86 -20.58
N ASN A 69 -1.93 2.11 -20.12
CA ASN A 69 -2.37 3.24 -20.93
C ASN A 69 -1.27 3.72 -21.89
N PRO A 70 -1.63 4.47 -22.96
CA PRO A 70 -0.67 5.13 -23.83
C PRO A 70 0.26 6.10 -23.07
N THR A 71 1.49 6.25 -23.56
CA THR A 71 2.46 7.23 -23.07
C THR A 71 2.25 8.61 -23.73
N PRO A 72 2.68 9.72 -23.09
CA PRO A 72 3.23 9.81 -21.72
C PRO A 72 2.17 9.54 -20.66
N ARG A 73 2.51 8.75 -19.66
CA ARG A 73 1.58 8.33 -18.61
C ARG A 73 2.07 8.60 -17.17
N VAL A 74 3.20 9.28 -17.08
CA VAL A 74 3.82 9.77 -15.84
C VAL A 74 4.29 11.20 -16.06
N ALA A 75 4.12 12.07 -15.07
CA ALA A 75 4.66 13.42 -15.07
C ALA A 75 4.99 13.86 -13.65
N GLU A 76 6.13 14.52 -13.48
CA GLU A 76 6.48 15.16 -12.21
C GLU A 76 5.61 16.39 -11.94
N THR A 77 5.41 16.70 -10.66
CA THR A 77 4.82 17.93 -10.15
C THR A 77 5.77 18.54 -9.13
N SER A 78 5.52 19.77 -8.68
CA SER A 78 6.40 20.48 -7.73
C SER A 78 6.61 19.75 -6.40
N SER A 79 5.70 18.87 -5.98
CA SER A 79 5.78 18.14 -4.72
C SER A 79 5.26 16.71 -4.82
N GLY A 80 5.48 16.07 -5.98
CA GLY A 80 5.03 14.70 -6.21
C GLY A 80 5.03 14.34 -7.68
N MET A 81 4.13 13.44 -8.06
CA MET A 81 3.99 12.99 -9.43
C MET A 81 2.55 12.65 -9.78
N LEU A 82 2.23 12.77 -11.06
CA LEU A 82 1.01 12.25 -11.68
C LEU A 82 1.31 10.94 -12.40
N ASN A 83 0.43 9.96 -12.27
CA ASN A 83 0.50 8.76 -13.06
C ASN A 83 -0.88 8.32 -13.56
N ALA A 84 -0.88 7.73 -14.74
CA ALA A 84 -2.02 7.03 -15.34
C ALA A 84 -1.52 5.74 -16.02
N ILE A 85 -0.91 4.85 -15.23
CA ILE A 85 -0.25 3.63 -15.76
C ILE A 85 -1.25 2.67 -16.40
N GLY A 86 -2.48 2.55 -15.88
CA GLY A 86 -3.53 1.69 -16.43
C GLY A 86 -3.34 0.21 -16.10
N LEU A 87 -2.87 -0.09 -14.90
CA LEU A 87 -2.73 -1.45 -14.36
C LEU A 87 -1.84 -2.39 -15.21
N GLN A 88 -0.78 -1.88 -15.83
CA GLN A 88 0.18 -2.75 -16.55
C GLN A 88 0.66 -3.88 -15.65
N ASN A 89 0.41 -5.13 -16.06
CA ASN A 89 0.81 -6.33 -15.32
C ASN A 89 0.78 -7.55 -16.25
N PRO A 90 1.48 -8.66 -15.91
CA PRO A 90 1.58 -9.84 -16.77
C PRO A 90 0.35 -10.76 -16.75
N GLY A 91 -0.72 -10.38 -16.05
CA GLY A 91 -1.88 -11.23 -15.83
C GLY A 91 -1.67 -12.26 -14.71
N LEU A 92 -2.76 -12.88 -14.28
CA LEU A 92 -2.77 -13.83 -13.18
C LEU A 92 -1.79 -14.99 -13.40
N GLN A 93 -1.80 -15.60 -14.57
CA GLN A 93 -0.91 -16.72 -14.88
C GLN A 93 0.57 -16.31 -14.82
N GLY A 94 0.92 -15.15 -15.39
CA GLY A 94 2.29 -14.65 -15.33
C GLY A 94 2.77 -14.37 -13.91
N VAL A 95 1.88 -13.88 -13.04
CA VAL A 95 2.18 -13.66 -11.63
C VAL A 95 2.39 -14.98 -10.89
N LEU A 96 1.52 -15.96 -11.08
CA LEU A 96 1.62 -17.26 -10.43
C LEU A 96 2.84 -18.08 -10.87
N GLU A 97 3.20 -18.01 -12.15
CA GLU A 97 4.27 -18.83 -12.72
C GLU A 97 5.68 -18.20 -12.60
N ASN A 98 5.77 -16.86 -12.58
CA ASN A 98 7.06 -16.19 -12.68
C ASN A 98 7.36 -15.23 -11.52
N GLU A 99 6.35 -14.46 -11.06
CA GLU A 99 6.61 -13.39 -10.10
C GLU A 99 6.62 -13.90 -8.66
N LEU A 100 5.60 -14.65 -8.26
CA LEU A 100 5.51 -15.21 -6.92
C LEU A 100 6.61 -16.26 -6.63
N PRO A 101 6.95 -17.20 -7.53
CA PRO A 101 8.07 -18.11 -7.31
C PRO A 101 9.41 -17.39 -7.16
N TRP A 102 9.63 -16.29 -7.87
CA TRP A 102 10.87 -15.51 -7.70
C TRP A 102 10.98 -14.89 -6.31
N LEU A 103 9.87 -14.54 -5.67
CA LEU A 103 9.81 -13.96 -4.34
C LEU A 103 10.02 -14.97 -3.20
N GLU A 104 9.86 -16.27 -3.43
CA GLU A 104 10.00 -17.32 -2.40
C GLU A 104 11.39 -17.37 -1.75
N LYS A 105 12.40 -16.85 -2.40
CA LYS A 105 13.77 -16.79 -1.85
C LYS A 105 13.95 -15.76 -0.73
N PHE A 106 12.97 -14.88 -0.51
CA PHE A 106 13.02 -13.86 0.52
C PHE A 106 12.07 -14.19 1.67
N ASP A 107 12.58 -14.11 2.89
CA ASP A 107 11.77 -14.27 4.10
C ASP A 107 11.00 -12.97 4.41
N VAL A 108 9.93 -12.74 3.64
CA VAL A 108 9.08 -11.55 3.74
C VAL A 108 7.65 -11.88 3.34
N PRO A 109 6.62 -11.46 4.10
CA PRO A 109 5.22 -11.64 3.72
C PRO A 109 4.86 -10.92 2.43
N ILE A 110 4.06 -11.56 1.57
CA ILE A 110 3.56 -10.98 0.33
C ILE A 110 2.08 -10.63 0.49
N ILE A 111 1.74 -9.39 0.14
CA ILE A 111 0.37 -8.90 0.00
C ILE A 111 0.09 -8.79 -1.50
N ALA A 112 -0.77 -9.63 -2.02
CA ALA A 112 -1.09 -9.63 -3.44
C ALA A 112 -2.19 -8.60 -3.74
N ASN A 113 -1.86 -7.57 -4.51
CA ASN A 113 -2.85 -6.59 -4.96
C ASN A 113 -3.68 -7.16 -6.11
N VAL A 114 -4.99 -7.07 -5.99
CA VAL A 114 -5.97 -7.63 -6.93
C VAL A 114 -6.78 -6.49 -7.55
N ALA A 115 -6.92 -6.51 -8.86
CA ALA A 115 -7.72 -5.55 -9.60
C ALA A 115 -8.54 -6.25 -10.69
N GLY A 116 -9.67 -5.66 -11.05
CA GLY A 116 -10.58 -6.14 -12.09
C GLY A 116 -11.37 -5.00 -12.70
N SER A 117 -12.20 -5.33 -13.69
CA SER A 117 -13.14 -4.40 -14.30
C SER A 117 -14.57 -4.62 -13.81
N GLU A 118 -14.86 -5.84 -13.38
CA GLU A 118 -16.15 -6.26 -12.80
C GLU A 118 -15.91 -7.21 -11.62
N THR A 119 -16.93 -7.44 -10.80
CA THR A 119 -16.83 -8.29 -9.60
C THR A 119 -16.29 -9.69 -9.90
N ALA A 120 -16.67 -10.27 -11.03
CA ALA A 120 -16.24 -11.61 -11.45
C ALA A 120 -14.71 -11.69 -11.63
N ASP A 121 -14.08 -10.66 -12.21
CA ASP A 121 -12.63 -10.58 -12.40
C ASP A 121 -11.92 -10.62 -11.03
N TYR A 122 -12.37 -9.79 -10.07
CA TYR A 122 -11.80 -9.76 -8.71
C TYR A 122 -11.92 -11.11 -8.01
N VAL A 123 -13.10 -11.76 -8.12
CA VAL A 123 -13.36 -13.05 -7.49
C VAL A 123 -12.46 -14.13 -8.07
N GLU A 124 -12.31 -14.19 -9.39
CA GLU A 124 -11.50 -15.22 -10.05
C GLU A 124 -10.01 -15.05 -9.71
N VAL A 125 -9.48 -13.81 -9.79
CA VAL A 125 -8.08 -13.53 -9.42
C VAL A 125 -7.84 -13.84 -7.94
N ALA A 126 -8.72 -13.39 -7.04
CA ALA A 126 -8.59 -13.61 -5.61
C ALA A 126 -8.61 -15.10 -5.25
N LYS A 127 -9.53 -15.87 -5.84
CA LYS A 127 -9.68 -17.31 -5.63
C LYS A 127 -8.42 -18.09 -5.98
N GLN A 128 -7.72 -17.69 -7.03
CA GLN A 128 -6.51 -18.38 -7.47
C GLN A 128 -5.27 -17.88 -6.74
N ILE A 129 -5.03 -16.56 -6.70
CA ILE A 129 -3.80 -16.00 -6.15
C ILE A 129 -3.69 -16.19 -4.63
N SER A 130 -4.80 -16.23 -3.90
CA SER A 130 -4.80 -16.47 -2.45
C SER A 130 -4.33 -17.88 -2.06
N LYS A 131 -4.24 -18.81 -3.01
CA LYS A 131 -3.75 -20.18 -2.78
C LYS A 131 -2.25 -20.31 -2.98
N ALA A 132 -1.58 -19.28 -3.49
CA ALA A 132 -0.13 -19.31 -3.67
C ALA A 132 0.55 -19.35 -2.29
N PRO A 133 1.56 -20.22 -2.09
CA PRO A 133 2.09 -20.55 -0.76
C PRO A 133 2.77 -19.37 -0.05
N ASN A 134 3.26 -18.39 -0.80
CA ASN A 134 3.91 -17.18 -0.27
C ASN A 134 3.02 -15.94 -0.26
N VAL A 135 1.73 -16.06 -0.60
CA VAL A 135 0.75 -14.98 -0.45
C VAL A 135 0.09 -15.08 0.93
N HIS A 136 0.23 -14.02 1.73
CA HIS A 136 -0.21 -13.96 3.12
C HIS A 136 -1.49 -13.14 3.31
N ALA A 137 -1.75 -12.21 2.40
CA ALA A 137 -2.97 -11.38 2.37
C ALA A 137 -3.26 -10.90 0.95
N LEU A 138 -4.50 -10.47 0.71
CA LEU A 138 -4.89 -9.76 -0.51
C LEU A 138 -5.08 -8.28 -0.20
N GLU A 139 -4.77 -7.42 -1.18
CA GLU A 139 -5.16 -6.01 -1.20
C GLU A 139 -6.10 -5.77 -2.40
N LEU A 140 -7.38 -5.49 -2.17
CA LEU A 140 -8.33 -5.16 -3.24
C LEU A 140 -8.15 -3.72 -3.68
N ASN A 141 -7.77 -3.50 -4.92
CA ASN A 141 -7.68 -2.19 -5.52
C ASN A 141 -9.04 -1.78 -6.11
N ILE A 142 -9.89 -1.18 -5.27
CA ILE A 142 -11.22 -0.71 -5.70
C ILE A 142 -11.21 0.69 -6.32
N SER A 143 -10.04 1.32 -6.45
CA SER A 143 -9.91 2.71 -6.92
C SER A 143 -9.83 2.84 -8.45
N CYS A 144 -10.04 1.77 -9.22
CA CYS A 144 -9.88 1.82 -10.67
C CYS A 144 -11.03 2.63 -11.32
N PRO A 145 -10.75 3.80 -11.94
CA PRO A 145 -11.79 4.64 -12.54
C PRO A 145 -12.28 4.14 -13.90
N ASN A 146 -11.75 3.02 -14.40
CA ASN A 146 -12.01 2.52 -15.74
C ASN A 146 -13.15 1.54 -15.77
N VAL A 147 -14.36 2.06 -15.74
CA VAL A 147 -15.53 1.24 -16.05
C VAL A 147 -16.03 1.58 -17.43
N LYS A 148 -15.65 0.81 -18.41
CA LYS A 148 -16.29 0.84 -19.74
C LYS A 148 -17.67 0.18 -19.77
N CYS A 149 -18.03 -0.57 -18.74
CA CYS A 149 -19.30 -1.27 -18.64
C CYS A 149 -20.10 -0.76 -17.43
N GLY A 150 -21.07 0.11 -17.67
CA GLY A 150 -22.11 0.44 -16.70
C GLY A 150 -21.82 1.50 -15.64
N GLY A 151 -20.65 2.13 -15.60
CA GLY A 151 -20.40 3.26 -14.69
C GLY A 151 -20.27 2.89 -13.21
N ILE A 152 -19.99 1.64 -12.89
CA ILE A 152 -19.81 1.18 -11.51
C ILE A 152 -18.45 1.64 -11.00
N LEU A 153 -18.45 2.53 -10.00
CA LEU A 153 -17.26 3.04 -9.34
C LEU A 153 -17.10 2.35 -7.99
N PHE A 154 -16.45 1.18 -7.96
CA PHE A 154 -16.23 0.40 -6.74
C PHE A 154 -15.65 1.22 -5.58
N GLY A 155 -14.86 2.24 -5.88
CA GLY A 155 -14.19 3.06 -4.86
C GLY A 155 -14.98 4.29 -4.41
N THR A 156 -16.19 4.53 -4.90
CA THR A 156 -16.99 5.73 -4.57
C THR A 156 -18.42 5.44 -4.10
N ASP A 157 -18.88 4.21 -4.26
CA ASP A 157 -20.18 3.75 -3.77
C ASP A 157 -20.00 2.73 -2.63
N PRO A 158 -20.45 3.05 -1.40
CA PRO A 158 -20.27 2.18 -0.25
C PRO A 158 -20.93 0.80 -0.39
N GLU A 159 -22.15 0.70 -0.93
CA GLU A 159 -22.83 -0.60 -1.07
C GLU A 159 -22.13 -1.48 -2.10
N ILE A 160 -21.69 -0.92 -3.21
CA ILE A 160 -20.93 -1.65 -4.23
C ILE A 160 -19.58 -2.14 -3.67
N ALA A 161 -18.88 -1.29 -2.90
CA ALA A 161 -17.62 -1.66 -2.23
C ALA A 161 -17.82 -2.80 -1.23
N LYS A 162 -18.90 -2.76 -0.45
CA LYS A 162 -19.28 -3.80 0.51
C LYS A 162 -19.60 -5.13 -0.20
N GLU A 163 -20.41 -5.11 -1.27
CA GLU A 163 -20.75 -6.30 -2.04
C GLU A 163 -19.53 -6.95 -2.68
N LEU A 164 -18.64 -6.15 -3.30
CA LEU A 164 -17.39 -6.64 -3.86
C LEU A 164 -16.50 -7.26 -2.78
N THR A 165 -16.35 -6.58 -1.64
CA THR A 165 -15.55 -7.10 -0.52
C THR A 165 -16.08 -8.43 -0.04
N ALA A 166 -17.41 -8.57 0.15
CA ALA A 166 -18.03 -9.81 0.59
C ALA A 166 -17.85 -10.94 -0.45
N ALA A 167 -17.98 -10.64 -1.74
CA ALA A 167 -17.79 -11.62 -2.81
C ALA A 167 -16.34 -12.16 -2.84
N VAL A 168 -15.34 -11.28 -2.70
CA VAL A 168 -13.94 -11.71 -2.66
C VAL A 168 -13.62 -12.44 -1.36
N LYS A 169 -14.12 -11.96 -0.22
CA LYS A 169 -13.92 -12.61 1.08
C LYS A 169 -14.42 -14.05 1.10
N ALA A 170 -15.53 -14.32 0.41
CA ALA A 170 -16.12 -15.66 0.31
C ALA A 170 -15.22 -16.69 -0.40
N VAL A 171 -14.28 -16.26 -1.24
CA VAL A 171 -13.42 -17.16 -2.04
C VAL A 171 -11.95 -17.10 -1.65
N SER A 172 -11.53 -16.08 -0.91
CA SER A 172 -10.14 -15.92 -0.48
C SER A 172 -9.77 -16.91 0.61
N SER A 173 -8.61 -17.55 0.48
CA SER A 173 -8.03 -18.42 1.51
C SER A 173 -7.14 -17.66 2.51
N VAL A 174 -6.92 -16.36 2.29
CA VAL A 174 -6.12 -15.47 3.14
C VAL A 174 -6.90 -14.21 3.49
N PRO A 175 -6.48 -13.44 4.50
CA PRO A 175 -7.11 -12.16 4.86
C PRO A 175 -7.18 -11.18 3.69
N VAL A 176 -8.24 -10.36 3.68
CA VAL A 176 -8.54 -9.40 2.64
C VAL A 176 -8.49 -7.98 3.19
N TYR A 177 -7.57 -7.18 2.67
CA TYR A 177 -7.46 -5.74 2.88
C TYR A 177 -8.10 -5.02 1.70
N VAL A 178 -8.74 -3.88 1.95
CA VAL A 178 -9.35 -3.08 0.88
C VAL A 178 -8.67 -1.74 0.77
N LYS A 179 -8.20 -1.39 -0.44
CA LYS A 179 -7.50 -0.12 -0.70
C LYS A 179 -8.49 0.97 -1.08
N LEU A 180 -8.69 1.92 -0.16
CA LEU A 180 -9.64 3.01 -0.31
C LEU A 180 -9.12 4.15 -1.19
N SER A 181 -10.03 4.68 -2.03
CA SER A 181 -9.83 5.88 -2.81
C SER A 181 -10.05 7.14 -1.95
N PRO A 182 -9.19 8.17 -2.08
CA PRO A 182 -9.42 9.46 -1.43
C PRO A 182 -10.44 10.35 -2.19
N ASN A 183 -10.87 9.94 -3.39
CA ASN A 183 -11.71 10.74 -4.27
C ASN A 183 -13.19 10.57 -3.93
N VAL A 184 -13.52 10.75 -2.66
CA VAL A 184 -14.86 10.61 -2.09
C VAL A 184 -15.15 11.77 -1.14
N THR A 185 -16.42 12.05 -0.91
CA THR A 185 -16.83 13.10 0.04
C THR A 185 -16.65 12.65 1.49
N ASP A 186 -17.01 11.41 1.82
CA ASP A 186 -16.84 10.82 3.15
C ASP A 186 -16.16 9.45 3.06
N ILE A 187 -14.87 9.42 3.41
CA ILE A 187 -14.09 8.18 3.39
C ILE A 187 -14.47 7.23 4.52
N ARG A 188 -15.09 7.72 5.61
CA ARG A 188 -15.55 6.89 6.72
C ARG A 188 -16.69 5.98 6.28
N ALA A 189 -17.62 6.50 5.44
CA ALA A 189 -18.69 5.70 4.87
C ALA A 189 -18.14 4.52 4.06
N MET A 190 -17.10 4.75 3.25
CA MET A 190 -16.43 3.69 2.49
C MET A 190 -15.75 2.67 3.41
N ALA A 191 -15.06 3.14 4.45
CA ALA A 191 -14.36 2.29 5.41
C ALA A 191 -15.34 1.38 6.17
N LEU A 192 -16.45 1.92 6.68
CA LEU A 192 -17.51 1.16 7.34
C LEU A 192 -18.17 0.14 6.41
N ALA A 193 -18.34 0.50 5.15
CA ALA A 193 -18.94 -0.41 4.16
C ALA A 193 -18.04 -1.62 3.89
N VAL A 194 -16.73 -1.41 3.68
CA VAL A 194 -15.81 -2.55 3.44
C VAL A 194 -15.62 -3.40 4.70
N GLU A 195 -15.60 -2.82 5.90
CA GLU A 195 -15.62 -3.57 7.16
C GLU A 195 -16.88 -4.42 7.27
N ALA A 196 -18.05 -3.85 6.98
CA ALA A 196 -19.31 -4.58 6.94
C ALA A 196 -19.35 -5.67 5.85
N GLY A 197 -18.58 -5.53 4.78
CA GLY A 197 -18.34 -6.53 3.76
C GLY A 197 -17.40 -7.66 4.18
N GLY A 198 -16.82 -7.58 5.37
CA GLY A 198 -15.93 -8.60 5.95
C GLY A 198 -14.45 -8.40 5.64
N ALA A 199 -14.02 -7.19 5.29
CA ALA A 199 -12.60 -6.87 5.19
C ALA A 199 -11.88 -7.16 6.52
N ASP A 200 -10.67 -7.71 6.44
CA ASP A 200 -9.80 -7.96 7.61
C ASP A 200 -8.92 -6.77 7.94
N GLY A 201 -8.80 -5.82 7.01
CA GLY A 201 -8.06 -4.57 7.17
C GLY A 201 -8.34 -3.60 6.02
N ILE A 202 -7.80 -2.41 6.17
CA ILE A 202 -7.91 -1.32 5.18
C ILE A 202 -6.50 -0.88 4.80
N THR A 203 -6.28 -0.61 3.52
CA THR A 203 -5.13 0.17 3.08
C THR A 203 -5.61 1.51 2.54
N MET A 204 -4.95 2.59 2.89
CA MET A 204 -5.36 3.95 2.49
C MET A 204 -4.23 4.98 2.65
N ILE A 205 -4.19 5.90 1.72
CA ILE A 205 -5.08 6.20 0.61
C ILE A 205 -4.43 5.86 -0.73
N ASN A 206 -5.26 5.59 -1.75
CA ASN A 206 -4.82 5.64 -3.13
C ASN A 206 -4.57 7.09 -3.55
N THR A 207 -4.30 7.36 -4.82
CA THR A 207 -3.92 8.67 -5.36
C THR A 207 -5.12 9.61 -5.54
N LEU A 208 -4.88 10.91 -5.37
CA LEU A 208 -5.86 11.96 -5.68
C LEU A 208 -5.90 12.22 -7.18
N VAL A 209 -7.08 12.41 -7.75
CA VAL A 209 -7.21 12.80 -9.16
C VAL A 209 -6.65 14.21 -9.35
N GLY A 210 -5.72 14.35 -10.30
CA GLY A 210 -5.10 15.63 -10.64
C GLY A 210 -4.83 15.76 -12.13
N MET A 211 -4.39 16.95 -12.54
CA MET A 211 -3.98 17.28 -13.90
C MET A 211 -2.79 18.23 -13.87
N ARG A 212 -1.91 18.09 -14.86
CA ARG A 212 -0.87 19.07 -15.15
C ARG A 212 -0.95 19.48 -16.62
N LEU A 213 -0.80 20.76 -16.89
CA LEU A 213 -0.74 21.32 -18.24
C LEU A 213 0.69 21.69 -18.58
N ASP A 214 1.03 21.52 -19.86
CA ASP A 214 2.29 21.99 -20.43
C ASP A 214 2.25 23.52 -20.56
N GLU A 215 3.28 24.17 -20.07
CA GLU A 215 3.32 25.65 -19.97
C GLU A 215 3.30 26.36 -21.34
N LYS A 216 3.83 25.70 -22.38
CA LYS A 216 3.94 26.29 -23.72
C LYS A 216 2.69 26.06 -24.56
N THR A 217 2.12 24.86 -24.44
CA THR A 217 1.02 24.45 -25.33
C THR A 217 -0.35 24.50 -24.68
N GLY A 218 -0.41 24.60 -23.34
CA GLY A 218 -1.65 24.52 -22.58
C GLY A 218 -2.33 23.15 -22.62
N LYS A 219 -1.67 22.12 -23.15
CA LYS A 219 -2.24 20.77 -23.27
C LYS A 219 -1.91 19.92 -22.03
N PRO A 220 -2.73 18.89 -21.71
CA PRO A 220 -2.38 17.91 -20.68
C PRO A 220 -1.04 17.24 -20.98
N VAL A 221 -0.17 17.11 -19.96
CA VAL A 221 1.17 16.52 -20.11
C VAL A 221 1.15 15.01 -20.20
N ILE A 222 0.08 14.35 -19.75
CA ILE A 222 -0.10 12.88 -19.88
C ILE A 222 -1.24 12.57 -20.86
N ALA A 223 -1.09 11.47 -21.59
CA ALA A 223 -2.02 11.07 -22.67
C ALA A 223 -3.46 10.90 -22.16
N ASN A 224 -3.61 10.40 -20.93
CA ASN A 224 -4.91 10.17 -20.28
C ASN A 224 -5.58 11.47 -19.75
N LYS A 225 -4.94 12.63 -19.93
CA LYS A 225 -5.32 13.98 -19.48
C LYS A 225 -5.25 14.14 -17.96
N THR A 226 -5.98 13.34 -17.20
CA THR A 226 -5.93 13.28 -15.74
C THR A 226 -5.18 12.02 -15.27
N GLY A 227 -4.61 12.07 -14.07
CA GLY A 227 -3.92 10.96 -13.43
C GLY A 227 -4.00 11.04 -11.92
N GLY A 228 -3.48 10.03 -11.25
CA GLY A 228 -3.38 9.99 -9.80
C GLY A 228 -2.20 10.83 -9.33
N LEU A 229 -2.43 11.83 -8.50
CA LEU A 229 -1.41 12.60 -7.79
C LEU A 229 -0.96 11.82 -6.55
N SER A 230 0.35 11.67 -6.41
CA SER A 230 1.02 11.03 -5.26
C SER A 230 2.27 11.81 -4.84
N GLY A 231 2.90 11.40 -3.74
CA GLY A 231 4.08 12.08 -3.19
C GLY A 231 3.76 13.05 -2.05
N PRO A 232 4.73 13.86 -1.59
CA PRO A 232 4.60 14.68 -0.38
C PRO A 232 3.38 15.61 -0.36
N ALA A 233 2.92 16.07 -1.53
CA ALA A 233 1.76 16.95 -1.66
C ALA A 233 0.47 16.38 -1.04
N ILE A 234 0.29 15.04 -1.06
CA ILE A 234 -0.94 14.41 -0.54
C ILE A 234 -0.86 13.99 0.93
N LYS A 235 0.32 14.07 1.57
CA LYS A 235 0.51 13.57 2.94
C LYS A 235 -0.48 14.15 3.95
N PRO A 236 -0.74 15.46 4.03
CA PRO A 236 -1.71 16.01 4.98
C PRO A 236 -3.12 15.47 4.79
N VAL A 237 -3.52 15.21 3.54
CA VAL A 237 -4.82 14.62 3.20
C VAL A 237 -4.86 13.16 3.67
N ALA A 238 -3.81 12.40 3.41
CA ALA A 238 -3.71 10.99 3.82
C ALA A 238 -3.76 10.83 5.35
N ILE A 239 -3.00 11.63 6.09
CA ILE A 239 -2.99 11.62 7.57
C ILE A 239 -4.38 11.94 8.12
N ARG A 240 -5.05 13.00 7.62
CA ARG A 240 -6.41 13.34 8.04
C ARG A 240 -7.37 12.19 7.80
N MET A 241 -7.33 11.57 6.62
CA MET A 241 -8.23 10.47 6.28
C MET A 241 -7.98 9.23 7.17
N VAL A 242 -6.71 8.87 7.45
CA VAL A 242 -6.38 7.79 8.38
C VAL A 242 -6.90 8.12 9.79
N TYR A 243 -6.71 9.36 10.26
CA TYR A 243 -7.19 9.82 11.55
C TYR A 243 -8.71 9.67 11.68
N GLU A 244 -9.48 10.09 10.65
CA GLU A 244 -10.94 9.99 10.65
C GLU A 244 -11.44 8.54 10.60
N VAL A 245 -10.82 7.70 9.75
CA VAL A 245 -11.23 6.30 9.58
C VAL A 245 -10.90 5.47 10.81
N SER A 246 -9.73 5.66 11.41
CA SER A 246 -9.31 4.89 12.60
C SER A 246 -10.22 5.07 13.83
N GLN A 247 -11.06 6.11 13.83
CA GLN A 247 -12.04 6.33 14.92
C GLN A 247 -13.37 5.60 14.71
N VAL A 248 -13.62 5.06 13.51
CA VAL A 248 -14.93 4.49 13.16
C VAL A 248 -14.88 3.01 12.81
N VAL A 249 -13.69 2.46 12.49
CA VAL A 249 -13.51 1.03 12.19
C VAL A 249 -12.75 0.31 13.31
N ASN A 250 -12.94 -1.01 13.40
CA ASN A 250 -12.25 -1.87 14.36
C ASN A 250 -11.12 -2.69 13.71
N ILE A 251 -11.05 -2.72 12.39
CA ILE A 251 -10.02 -3.42 11.62
C ILE A 251 -8.77 -2.54 11.44
N PRO A 252 -7.57 -3.13 11.34
CA PRO A 252 -6.33 -2.37 11.22
C PRO A 252 -6.23 -1.62 9.90
N ILE A 253 -5.45 -0.53 9.93
CA ILE A 253 -5.19 0.33 8.77
C ILE A 253 -3.70 0.27 8.42
N ILE A 254 -3.38 0.02 7.15
CA ILE A 254 -2.05 0.27 6.59
C ILE A 254 -2.13 1.63 5.89
N GLY A 255 -1.46 2.63 6.49
CA GLY A 255 -1.49 4.01 5.98
C GLY A 255 -0.47 4.23 4.87
N MET A 256 -0.82 5.03 3.86
CA MET A 256 0.07 5.44 2.79
C MET A 256 -0.33 6.79 2.17
N GLY A 257 0.65 7.47 1.59
CA GLY A 257 0.45 8.72 0.87
C GLY A 257 1.45 9.80 1.30
N GLY A 258 2.50 10.02 0.51
CA GLY A 258 3.49 11.05 0.75
C GLY A 258 4.52 10.76 1.82
N VAL A 259 4.69 9.52 2.23
CA VAL A 259 5.73 9.07 3.18
C VAL A 259 7.11 9.16 2.53
N THR A 260 8.06 9.84 3.19
CA THR A 260 9.43 10.06 2.70
C THR A 260 10.49 9.84 3.76
N CYS A 261 10.13 9.84 5.05
CA CYS A 261 11.08 9.74 6.15
C CYS A 261 10.45 9.08 7.39
N VAL A 262 11.27 8.81 8.40
CA VAL A 262 10.84 8.17 9.65
C VAL A 262 9.78 9.00 10.40
N GLN A 263 9.83 10.34 10.33
CA GLN A 263 8.84 11.20 10.99
C GLN A 263 7.44 11.00 10.35
N ASP A 264 7.37 10.85 9.03
CA ASP A 264 6.11 10.59 8.35
C ASP A 264 5.46 9.28 8.83
N VAL A 265 6.29 8.26 9.11
CA VAL A 265 5.80 6.99 9.70
C VAL A 265 5.20 7.23 11.08
N VAL A 266 5.86 8.00 11.94
CA VAL A 266 5.34 8.38 13.27
C VAL A 266 4.00 9.10 13.14
N ASP A 267 3.86 10.00 12.16
CA ASP A 267 2.64 10.75 11.91
C ASP A 267 1.48 9.82 11.52
N PHE A 268 1.72 8.89 10.60
CA PHE A 268 0.69 7.90 10.18
C PHE A 268 0.28 6.96 11.32
N LEU A 269 1.26 6.43 12.08
CA LEU A 269 0.96 5.58 13.24
C LEU A 269 0.19 6.37 14.30
N SER A 270 0.61 7.60 14.60
CA SER A 270 -0.09 8.45 15.55
C SER A 270 -1.52 8.76 15.11
N ALA A 271 -1.78 8.90 13.81
CA ALA A 271 -3.12 9.08 13.26
C ALA A 271 -4.00 7.81 13.36
N GLY A 272 -3.44 6.65 13.66
CA GLY A 272 -4.18 5.39 13.85
C GLY A 272 -3.85 4.28 12.86
N ALA A 273 -2.88 4.47 11.95
CA ALA A 273 -2.37 3.37 11.14
C ALA A 273 -1.61 2.36 12.02
N SER A 274 -1.68 1.08 11.69
CA SER A 274 -0.94 0.00 12.35
C SER A 274 0.35 -0.36 11.64
N ALA A 275 0.44 -0.05 10.35
CA ALA A 275 1.64 -0.18 9.50
C ALA A 275 1.60 0.90 8.42
N VAL A 276 2.71 1.07 7.70
CA VAL A 276 2.87 2.17 6.73
C VAL A 276 3.48 1.66 5.43
N ALA A 277 2.84 2.01 4.31
CA ALA A 277 3.36 1.71 2.99
C ALA A 277 3.94 2.97 2.32
N VAL A 278 5.11 2.80 1.69
CA VAL A 278 5.86 3.85 1.01
C VAL A 278 5.64 3.74 -0.50
N GLY A 279 5.12 4.80 -1.11
CA GLY A 279 4.84 4.85 -2.55
C GLY A 279 5.94 5.56 -3.35
N THR A 280 5.62 6.75 -3.84
CA THR A 280 6.42 7.57 -4.76
C THR A 280 7.88 7.76 -4.35
N ALA A 281 8.16 7.80 -3.05
CA ALA A 281 9.53 7.99 -2.54
C ALA A 281 10.49 6.88 -2.99
N ASN A 282 10.00 5.66 -3.28
CA ASN A 282 10.83 4.58 -3.85
C ASN A 282 11.43 4.95 -5.23
N PHE A 283 10.79 5.84 -5.99
CA PHE A 283 11.33 6.31 -7.29
C PHE A 283 12.39 7.40 -7.13
N VAL A 284 12.35 8.12 -6.00
CA VAL A 284 13.33 9.19 -5.69
C VAL A 284 14.57 8.59 -5.04
N ASP A 285 14.35 7.71 -4.05
CA ASP A 285 15.40 6.96 -3.35
C ASP A 285 14.98 5.49 -3.22
N PRO A 286 15.61 4.58 -3.95
CA PRO A 286 15.27 3.16 -3.88
C PRO A 286 15.58 2.52 -2.52
N PHE A 287 16.37 3.17 -1.67
CA PHE A 287 16.70 2.73 -0.31
C PHE A 287 15.79 3.35 0.77
N VAL A 288 14.77 4.11 0.42
CA VAL A 288 13.92 4.83 1.39
C VAL A 288 13.31 3.89 2.44
N CYS A 289 12.80 2.72 2.03
CA CYS A 289 12.23 1.76 2.98
C CYS A 289 13.28 1.21 3.96
N PRO A 290 14.43 0.63 3.53
CA PRO A 290 15.51 0.23 4.43
C PRO A 290 15.99 1.37 5.34
N THR A 291 16.17 2.57 4.81
CA THR A 291 16.62 3.74 5.57
C THR A 291 15.65 4.10 6.69
N ILE A 292 14.35 4.12 6.41
CA ILE A 292 13.31 4.37 7.42
C ILE A 292 13.36 3.28 8.51
N ILE A 293 13.44 2.00 8.12
CA ILE A 293 13.49 0.88 9.06
C ILE A 293 14.69 1.01 10.00
N GLU A 294 15.86 1.34 9.47
CA GLU A 294 17.10 1.52 10.25
C GLU A 294 17.02 2.71 11.21
N GLN A 295 16.22 3.74 10.90
CA GLN A 295 16.05 4.94 11.74
C GLN A 295 14.97 4.77 12.83
N LEU A 296 14.04 3.83 12.69
CA LEU A 296 12.91 3.67 13.62
C LEU A 296 13.33 3.43 15.08
N PRO A 297 14.32 2.56 15.41
CA PRO A 297 14.71 2.35 16.82
C PRO A 297 15.17 3.64 17.50
N ALA A 298 16.02 4.41 16.83
CA ALA A 298 16.50 5.71 17.37
C ALA A 298 15.35 6.71 17.52
N LYS A 299 14.37 6.68 16.63
CA LYS A 299 13.18 7.53 16.72
C LYS A 299 12.28 7.15 17.89
N LEU A 300 12.13 5.86 18.18
CA LEU A 300 11.41 5.39 19.38
C LEU A 300 12.13 5.85 20.67
N ASP A 301 13.47 5.77 20.71
CA ASP A 301 14.27 6.24 21.84
C ASP A 301 14.08 7.75 22.08
N GLU A 302 14.11 8.56 21.00
CA GLU A 302 13.85 10.01 21.04
C GLU A 302 12.48 10.33 21.65
N LEU A 303 11.46 9.50 21.35
CA LEU A 303 10.10 9.68 21.83
C LEU A 303 9.82 9.04 23.20
N GLY A 304 10.78 8.28 23.76
CA GLY A 304 10.63 7.54 25.02
C GLY A 304 9.60 6.40 24.90
N ILE A 305 9.58 5.70 23.75
CA ILE A 305 8.64 4.64 23.42
C ILE A 305 9.38 3.31 23.35
N ASP A 306 8.89 2.29 24.06
CA ASP A 306 9.50 0.97 24.10
C ASP A 306 9.13 0.10 22.90
N HIS A 307 7.90 0.21 22.40
CA HIS A 307 7.40 -0.60 21.29
C HIS A 307 6.60 0.23 20.30
N ILE A 308 6.77 -0.06 18.98
CA ILE A 308 6.16 0.71 17.88
C ILE A 308 4.62 0.80 17.97
N SER A 309 3.96 -0.23 18.55
CA SER A 309 2.50 -0.24 18.72
C SER A 309 1.97 0.86 19.64
N GLU A 310 2.82 1.42 20.52
CA GLU A 310 2.43 2.53 21.41
C GLU A 310 2.18 3.83 20.63
N LEU A 311 2.73 3.95 19.42
CA LEU A 311 2.45 5.07 18.53
C LEU A 311 1.03 5.02 17.95
N VAL A 312 0.45 3.81 17.80
CA VAL A 312 -0.83 3.64 17.10
C VAL A 312 -1.96 4.39 17.81
N GLY A 313 -2.56 5.33 17.10
CA GLY A 313 -3.65 6.15 17.64
C GLY A 313 -3.24 7.12 18.77
N ARG A 314 -1.96 7.44 18.89
CA ARG A 314 -1.45 8.36 19.92
C ARG A 314 -2.13 9.73 19.87
N SER A 315 -2.48 10.22 18.69
CA SER A 315 -3.15 11.51 18.51
C SER A 315 -4.63 11.51 18.99
N HIS A 316 -5.21 10.35 19.31
CA HIS A 316 -6.56 10.25 19.89
C HIS A 316 -6.58 10.26 21.42
N ARG A 317 -5.40 10.13 22.04
CA ARG A 317 -5.24 10.08 23.49
C ARG A 317 -4.97 11.51 24.00
N VAL A 318 -6.01 12.32 24.06
CA VAL A 318 -5.93 13.70 24.60
C VAL A 318 -6.51 13.73 26.01
#